data_939db39b48c7bed6f2f62426529b73a9
#
_entry.id   939db39b48c7bed6f2f62426529b73a9
#
_cell.length_a   1.000
_cell.length_b   1.000
_cell.length_c   1.000
_cell.angle_alpha   90.00
_cell.angle_beta   90.00
_cell.angle_gamma   90.00
#
_symmetry.space_group_name_H-M   'P 1'
#
loop_
_entity.id
_entity.type
_entity.pdbx_description
1 polymer ?
#
loop_
_entity_poly.entity_id
_entity_poly.type
_entity_poly.pdbx_seq_one_letter_code
_entity_poly.pdbx_strand_id
1 'polypeptide(L)'
;AQAARHAFRGLYVPGMLALLSDAIGFLTLLFIDIGVIQELAIAASVGVAMIIVTNLVLLPVIMSYIGISQPGIDHAYRASQSKAPVWRGLSAFASRKVAPFPIAIAIAMGIGGYYYSQDLKIGDLDKGAPELRADSRYNKDNAFMVGNYSTSSDVFVVMVETAPERCNAYKVMDAMDRFMWYMENVPGVQSATSLVTVSKLVTKSMNEGNLNWSALSRNQTVLNTSIQRAPGALLNSDCSMAPMIIYLNDHKAE
;
A
#
# COMPACT_ATOMS: atom_id res chain seq x y z
N ALA A 1 -19.07 -3.47 -45.97
CA ALA A 1 -18.25 -4.67 -45.70
C ALA A 1 -16.76 -4.46 -46.08
N GLN A 2 -16.41 -3.98 -47.28
CA GLN A 2 -15.01 -3.80 -47.72
C GLN A 2 -14.27 -2.73 -46.89
N ALA A 3 -14.90 -1.59 -46.62
CA ALA A 3 -14.33 -0.52 -45.80
C ALA A 3 -14.06 -0.97 -44.36
N ALA A 4 -14.98 -1.67 -43.73
CA ALA A 4 -14.80 -2.24 -42.39
C ALA A 4 -13.62 -3.23 -42.36
N ARG A 5 -13.47 -4.06 -43.40
CA ARG A 5 -12.37 -5.02 -43.53
C ARG A 5 -10.99 -4.32 -43.69
N HIS A 6 -10.96 -3.18 -44.40
CA HIS A 6 -9.73 -2.39 -44.54
C HIS A 6 -9.34 -1.69 -43.25
N ALA A 7 -10.30 -1.07 -42.56
CA ALA A 7 -10.10 -0.43 -41.27
C ALA A 7 -9.64 -1.45 -40.23
N PHE A 8 -10.29 -2.62 -40.17
CA PHE A 8 -9.90 -3.70 -39.28
C PHE A 8 -8.46 -4.15 -39.51
N ARG A 9 -8.05 -4.38 -40.77
CA ARG A 9 -6.68 -4.78 -41.08
C ARG A 9 -5.63 -3.73 -40.67
N GLY A 10 -5.96 -2.44 -40.78
CA GLY A 10 -5.04 -1.37 -40.39
C GLY A 10 -4.93 -1.12 -38.89
N LEU A 11 -6.02 -1.37 -38.14
CA LEU A 11 -6.09 -1.07 -36.70
C LEU A 11 -5.90 -2.30 -35.81
N TYR A 12 -6.10 -3.50 -36.36
CA TYR A 12 -6.05 -4.73 -35.55
C TYR A 12 -4.68 -4.97 -34.91
N VAL A 13 -3.62 -4.93 -35.71
CA VAL A 13 -2.26 -5.22 -35.18
C VAL A 13 -1.80 -4.18 -34.18
N PRO A 14 -1.84 -2.86 -34.49
CA PRO A 14 -1.42 -1.86 -33.50
C PRO A 14 -2.35 -1.86 -32.25
N GLY A 15 -3.66 -2.01 -32.43
CA GLY A 15 -4.59 -2.08 -31.31
C GLY A 15 -4.39 -3.29 -30.41
N MET A 16 -4.15 -4.47 -31.02
CA MET A 16 -3.83 -5.69 -30.27
C MET A 16 -2.53 -5.55 -29.49
N LEU A 17 -1.47 -5.01 -30.11
CA LEU A 17 -0.18 -4.81 -29.44
C LEU A 17 -0.29 -3.82 -28.27
N ALA A 18 -1.03 -2.73 -28.45
CA ALA A 18 -1.24 -1.76 -27.37
C ALA A 18 -1.95 -2.39 -26.17
N LEU A 19 -3.08 -3.06 -26.40
CA LEU A 19 -3.87 -3.68 -25.32
C LEU A 19 -3.14 -4.86 -24.66
N LEU A 20 -2.36 -5.65 -25.42
CA LEU A 20 -1.52 -6.69 -24.84
C LEU A 20 -0.40 -6.09 -23.96
N SER A 21 0.21 -4.99 -24.40
CA SER A 21 1.20 -4.28 -23.62
C SER A 21 0.63 -3.79 -22.29
N ASP A 22 -0.59 -3.25 -22.31
CA ASP A 22 -1.28 -2.79 -21.12
C ASP A 22 -1.61 -3.96 -20.17
N ALA A 23 -2.13 -5.07 -20.72
CA ALA A 23 -2.42 -6.27 -19.92
C ALA A 23 -1.16 -6.83 -19.25
N ILE A 24 -0.05 -6.89 -19.99
CA ILE A 24 1.25 -7.32 -19.43
C ILE A 24 1.75 -6.31 -18.39
N GLY A 25 1.57 -5.01 -18.63
CA GLY A 25 1.92 -3.95 -17.67
C GLY A 25 1.21 -4.14 -16.33
N PHE A 26 -0.09 -4.45 -16.33
CA PHE A 26 -0.82 -4.76 -15.10
C PHE A 26 -0.35 -6.07 -14.44
N LEU A 27 0.01 -7.09 -15.23
CA LEU A 27 0.54 -8.33 -14.67
C LEU A 27 1.89 -8.13 -13.96
N THR A 28 2.68 -7.12 -14.32
CA THR A 28 3.94 -6.85 -13.60
C THR A 28 3.71 -6.42 -12.15
N LEU A 29 2.54 -5.90 -11.81
CA LEU A 29 2.19 -5.57 -10.43
C LEU A 29 2.07 -6.81 -9.53
N LEU A 30 1.96 -8.02 -10.09
CA LEU A 30 1.96 -9.28 -9.31
C LEU A 30 3.29 -9.54 -8.58
N PHE A 31 4.38 -8.90 -9.01
CA PHE A 31 5.67 -8.99 -8.33
C PHE A 31 5.72 -8.22 -7.00
N ILE A 32 4.72 -7.36 -6.75
CA ILE A 32 4.59 -6.63 -5.49
C ILE A 32 3.89 -7.55 -4.49
N ASP A 33 4.55 -7.87 -3.39
CA ASP A 33 4.03 -8.77 -2.34
C ASP A 33 3.04 -8.02 -1.40
N ILE A 34 1.97 -7.49 -2.00
CA ILE A 34 0.85 -6.86 -1.30
C ILE A 34 -0.44 -7.43 -1.90
N GLY A 35 -1.20 -8.19 -1.11
CA GLY A 35 -2.38 -8.94 -1.58
C GLY A 35 -3.39 -8.08 -2.34
N VAL A 36 -3.71 -6.90 -1.86
CA VAL A 36 -4.65 -5.97 -2.52
C VAL A 36 -4.15 -5.53 -3.91
N ILE A 37 -2.83 -5.29 -4.05
CA ILE A 37 -2.24 -4.90 -5.33
C ILE A 37 -2.27 -6.08 -6.31
N GLN A 38 -2.02 -7.30 -5.85
CA GLN A 38 -2.06 -8.50 -6.67
C GLN A 38 -3.49 -8.79 -7.17
N GLU A 39 -4.51 -8.65 -6.32
CA GLU A 39 -5.92 -8.78 -6.71
C GLU A 39 -6.31 -7.72 -7.74
N LEU A 40 -5.90 -6.47 -7.54
CA LEU A 40 -6.12 -5.38 -8.49
C LEU A 40 -5.43 -5.65 -9.84
N ALA A 41 -4.20 -6.15 -9.82
CA ALA A 41 -3.45 -6.50 -11.02
C ALA A 41 -4.16 -7.56 -11.86
N ILE A 42 -4.66 -8.61 -11.24
CA ILE A 42 -5.43 -9.67 -11.91
C ILE A 42 -6.73 -9.09 -12.50
N ALA A 43 -7.49 -8.36 -11.70
CA ALA A 43 -8.77 -7.78 -12.14
C ALA A 43 -8.57 -6.80 -13.31
N ALA A 44 -7.56 -5.92 -13.24
CA ALA A 44 -7.23 -4.97 -14.30
C ALA A 44 -6.76 -5.68 -15.58
N SER A 45 -5.89 -6.69 -15.47
CA SER A 45 -5.41 -7.46 -16.63
C SER A 45 -6.53 -8.19 -17.34
N VAL A 46 -7.44 -8.83 -16.61
CA VAL A 46 -8.63 -9.48 -17.16
C VAL A 46 -9.55 -8.45 -17.81
N GLY A 47 -9.76 -7.29 -17.17
CA GLY A 47 -10.55 -6.19 -17.72
C GLY A 47 -9.99 -5.70 -19.06
N VAL A 48 -8.69 -5.46 -19.16
CA VAL A 48 -8.03 -5.06 -20.42
C VAL A 48 -8.13 -6.17 -21.47
N ALA A 49 -7.96 -7.43 -21.09
CA ALA A 49 -8.15 -8.56 -22.02
C ALA A 49 -9.58 -8.60 -22.59
N MET A 50 -10.60 -8.31 -21.78
CA MET A 50 -11.98 -8.20 -22.25
C MET A 50 -12.19 -7.02 -23.21
N ILE A 51 -11.46 -5.91 -23.04
CA ILE A 51 -11.47 -4.75 -23.95
C ILE A 51 -10.96 -5.16 -25.34
N ILE A 52 -10.03 -6.09 -25.45
CA ILE A 52 -9.57 -6.64 -26.74
C ILE A 52 -10.76 -7.20 -27.52
N VAL A 53 -11.57 -8.02 -26.86
CA VAL A 53 -12.73 -8.66 -27.48
C VAL A 53 -13.78 -7.61 -27.88
N THR A 54 -14.08 -6.67 -26.99
CA THR A 54 -15.12 -5.66 -27.23
C THR A 54 -14.71 -4.65 -28.29
N ASN A 55 -13.50 -4.14 -28.27
CA ASN A 55 -13.06 -3.09 -29.19
C ASN A 55 -12.57 -3.65 -30.53
N LEU A 56 -11.86 -4.77 -30.54
CA LEU A 56 -11.28 -5.29 -31.78
C LEU A 56 -12.19 -6.29 -32.51
N VAL A 57 -13.15 -6.90 -31.84
CA VAL A 57 -14.06 -7.88 -32.46
C VAL A 57 -15.48 -7.34 -32.47
N LEU A 58 -16.06 -7.05 -31.30
CA LEU A 58 -17.48 -6.72 -31.19
C LEU A 58 -17.80 -5.38 -31.90
N LEU A 59 -17.01 -4.33 -31.68
CA LEU A 59 -17.26 -3.03 -32.27
C LEU A 59 -17.24 -3.06 -33.81
N PRO A 60 -16.22 -3.63 -34.51
CA PRO A 60 -16.25 -3.75 -35.97
C PRO A 60 -17.41 -4.59 -36.49
N VAL A 61 -17.80 -5.65 -35.77
CA VAL A 61 -18.97 -6.48 -36.13
C VAL A 61 -20.24 -5.64 -36.07
N ILE A 62 -20.49 -4.94 -34.96
CA ILE A 62 -21.68 -4.09 -34.80
C ILE A 62 -21.69 -2.99 -35.89
N MET A 63 -20.57 -2.33 -36.13
CA MET A 63 -20.45 -1.29 -37.16
C MET A 63 -20.71 -1.82 -38.57
N SER A 64 -20.43 -3.09 -38.84
CA SER A 64 -20.73 -3.72 -40.13
C SER A 64 -22.22 -3.89 -40.38
N TYR A 65 -23.03 -4.05 -39.32
CA TYR A 65 -24.50 -4.18 -39.40
C TYR A 65 -25.21 -2.83 -39.46
N ILE A 66 -24.74 -1.83 -38.69
CA ILE A 66 -25.37 -0.50 -38.62
C ILE A 66 -25.06 0.33 -39.87
N GLY A 67 -23.87 0.15 -40.45
CA GLY A 67 -23.40 0.95 -41.58
C GLY A 67 -23.00 2.38 -41.16
N ILE A 68 -22.60 3.18 -42.14
CA ILE A 68 -22.22 4.58 -41.92
C ILE A 68 -23.16 5.45 -42.75
N SER A 69 -23.72 6.52 -42.15
CA SER A 69 -24.57 7.48 -42.85
C SER A 69 -23.76 8.29 -43.86
N GLN A 70 -24.40 8.74 -44.94
CA GLN A 70 -23.75 9.58 -45.96
C GLN A 70 -23.08 10.85 -45.39
N PRO A 71 -23.73 11.60 -44.47
CA PRO A 71 -23.06 12.72 -43.80
C PRO A 71 -21.79 12.34 -43.05
N GLY A 72 -21.74 11.14 -42.44
CA GLY A 72 -20.56 10.61 -41.78
C GLY A 72 -19.42 10.31 -42.73
N ILE A 73 -19.72 9.78 -43.91
CA ILE A 73 -18.75 9.52 -44.98
C ILE A 73 -18.16 10.85 -45.49
N ASP A 74 -19.00 11.84 -45.74
CA ASP A 74 -18.58 13.14 -46.23
C ASP A 74 -17.71 13.87 -45.17
N HIS A 75 -18.04 13.76 -43.91
CA HIS A 75 -17.25 14.31 -42.80
C HIS A 75 -15.87 13.65 -42.73
N ALA A 76 -15.81 12.32 -42.75
CA ALA A 76 -14.57 11.55 -42.73
C ALA A 76 -13.69 11.87 -43.95
N TYR A 77 -14.30 12.02 -45.13
CA TYR A 77 -13.58 12.40 -46.37
C TYR A 77 -12.98 13.81 -46.29
N ARG A 78 -13.74 14.81 -45.80
CA ARG A 78 -13.25 16.17 -45.57
C ARG A 78 -12.14 16.19 -44.51
N ALA A 79 -12.29 15.44 -43.43
CA ALA A 79 -11.27 15.33 -42.40
C ALA A 79 -9.97 14.69 -42.92
N SER A 80 -10.06 13.69 -43.81
CA SER A 80 -8.88 13.07 -44.43
C SER A 80 -8.14 13.99 -45.42
N GLN A 81 -8.87 14.92 -46.06
CA GLN A 81 -8.28 15.92 -46.95
C GLN A 81 -7.75 17.15 -46.22
N SER A 82 -8.16 17.37 -44.96
CA SER A 82 -7.64 18.47 -44.15
C SER A 82 -6.15 18.23 -43.89
N LYS A 83 -5.32 19.19 -44.30
CA LYS A 83 -3.89 19.20 -43.96
C LYS A 83 -3.73 19.58 -42.50
N ALA A 84 -4.06 18.68 -41.59
CA ALA A 84 -3.87 18.92 -40.17
C ALA A 84 -2.36 19.00 -39.87
N PRO A 85 -1.79 20.18 -39.63
CA PRO A 85 -0.34 20.36 -39.45
C PRO A 85 0.19 19.56 -38.25
N VAL A 86 -0.64 19.39 -37.22
CA VAL A 86 -0.32 18.62 -36.02
C VAL A 86 -0.02 17.15 -36.34
N TRP A 87 -0.90 16.49 -37.13
CA TRP A 87 -0.70 15.08 -37.50
C TRP A 87 0.51 14.87 -38.42
N ARG A 88 0.79 15.84 -39.26
CA ARG A 88 1.98 15.80 -40.12
C ARG A 88 3.27 16.01 -39.30
N GLY A 89 3.24 16.87 -38.28
CA GLY A 89 4.32 17.02 -37.31
C GLY A 89 4.57 15.73 -36.52
N LEU A 90 3.50 15.12 -35.98
CA LEU A 90 3.60 13.85 -35.24
C LEU A 90 4.09 12.70 -36.14
N SER A 91 3.63 12.60 -37.40
CA SER A 91 4.10 11.56 -38.31
C SER A 91 5.58 11.73 -38.71
N ALA A 92 6.13 12.94 -38.61
CA ALA A 92 7.54 13.19 -38.86
C ALA A 92 8.46 12.45 -37.83
N PHE A 93 8.00 12.25 -36.61
CA PHE A 93 8.74 11.45 -35.60
C PHE A 93 8.93 9.99 -36.03
N ALA A 94 8.05 9.44 -36.87
CA ALA A 94 8.19 8.09 -37.42
C ALA A 94 9.16 8.00 -38.59
N SER A 95 9.68 9.12 -39.09
CA SER A 95 10.64 9.11 -40.19
C SER A 95 12.02 8.66 -39.72
N ARG A 96 12.74 7.87 -40.55
CA ARG A 96 14.08 7.35 -40.20
C ARG A 96 15.10 8.42 -39.81
N LYS A 97 14.93 9.68 -40.35
CA LYS A 97 15.85 10.78 -40.05
C LYS A 97 15.56 11.48 -38.73
N VAL A 98 14.31 11.49 -38.28
CA VAL A 98 13.88 12.17 -37.04
C VAL A 98 13.72 11.22 -35.86
N ALA A 99 13.40 9.94 -36.12
CA ALA A 99 13.19 8.92 -35.09
C ALA A 99 14.34 8.78 -34.04
N PRO A 100 15.63 8.93 -34.39
CA PRO A 100 16.71 8.88 -33.39
C PRO A 100 16.59 9.94 -32.29
N PHE A 101 16.00 11.12 -32.61
CA PHE A 101 15.89 12.21 -31.64
C PHE A 101 14.91 11.93 -30.49
N PRO A 102 13.64 11.52 -30.70
CA PRO A 102 12.76 11.16 -29.62
C PRO A 102 13.23 9.91 -28.86
N ILE A 103 13.91 8.97 -29.53
CA ILE A 103 14.51 7.82 -28.87
C ILE A 103 15.63 8.26 -27.91
N ALA A 104 16.51 9.15 -28.36
CA ALA A 104 17.57 9.70 -27.51
C ALA A 104 17.01 10.45 -26.28
N ILE A 105 15.93 11.24 -26.49
CA ILE A 105 15.23 11.91 -25.38
C ILE A 105 14.64 10.88 -24.39
N ALA A 106 13.97 9.84 -24.91
CA ALA A 106 13.38 8.80 -24.05
C ALA A 106 14.46 8.06 -23.23
N ILE A 107 15.59 7.74 -23.84
CA ILE A 107 16.74 7.13 -23.15
C ILE A 107 17.32 8.09 -22.10
N ALA A 108 17.51 9.36 -22.44
CA ALA A 108 18.01 10.36 -21.49
C ALA A 108 17.06 10.55 -20.31
N MET A 109 15.74 10.58 -20.56
CA MET A 109 14.73 10.64 -19.52
C MET A 109 14.73 9.36 -18.66
N GLY A 110 14.90 8.19 -19.27
CA GLY A 110 15.01 6.91 -18.55
C GLY A 110 16.23 6.87 -17.63
N ILE A 111 17.38 7.30 -18.14
CA ILE A 111 18.62 7.38 -17.34
C ILE A 111 18.45 8.42 -16.21
N GLY A 112 17.93 9.61 -16.53
CA GLY A 112 17.65 10.63 -15.51
C GLY A 112 16.68 10.16 -14.46
N GLY A 113 15.58 9.50 -14.86
CA GLY A 113 14.61 8.91 -13.96
C GLY A 113 15.21 7.83 -13.05
N TYR A 114 16.09 6.99 -13.61
CA TYR A 114 16.80 5.98 -12.82
C TYR A 114 17.70 6.61 -11.74
N TYR A 115 18.45 7.67 -12.06
CA TYR A 115 19.27 8.36 -11.06
C TYR A 115 18.41 9.02 -9.98
N TYR A 116 17.33 9.71 -10.36
CA TYR A 116 16.42 10.34 -9.39
C TYR A 116 15.64 9.33 -8.55
N SER A 117 15.36 8.13 -9.08
CA SER A 117 14.66 7.09 -8.33
C SER A 117 15.48 6.48 -7.19
N GLN A 118 16.81 6.65 -7.20
CA GLN A 118 17.69 6.15 -6.14
C GLN A 118 17.51 6.90 -4.82
N ASP A 119 17.13 8.19 -4.90
CA ASP A 119 16.87 9.02 -3.73
C ASP A 119 15.38 9.01 -3.33
N LEU A 120 14.57 8.18 -4.00
CA LEU A 120 13.13 8.08 -3.71
C LEU A 120 12.91 7.43 -2.34
N LYS A 121 12.40 8.20 -1.40
CA LYS A 121 11.96 7.67 -0.12
C LYS A 121 10.66 6.88 -0.32
N ILE A 122 10.69 5.61 0.07
CA ILE A 122 9.54 4.70 -0.04
C ILE A 122 8.90 4.59 1.34
N GLY A 123 7.59 4.82 1.41
CA GLY A 123 6.79 4.77 2.63
C GLY A 123 6.12 6.09 2.95
N ASP A 124 5.48 6.16 4.10
CA ASP A 124 4.79 7.35 4.54
C ASP A 124 5.80 8.41 5.01
N LEU A 125 5.73 9.60 4.42
CA LEU A 125 6.62 10.73 4.74
C LEU A 125 5.98 11.72 5.69
N ASP A 126 4.65 11.71 5.81
CA ASP A 126 3.88 12.62 6.63
C ASP A 126 3.34 11.94 7.90
N LYS A 127 3.11 12.73 8.95
CA LYS A 127 2.53 12.24 10.21
C LYS A 127 1.01 12.04 10.06
N GLY A 128 0.47 11.09 10.80
CA GLY A 128 -0.95 10.80 10.83
C GLY A 128 -1.42 9.95 9.65
N ALA A 129 -2.49 10.35 8.97
CA ALA A 129 -2.98 9.69 7.76
C ALA A 129 -2.58 10.54 6.53
N PRO A 130 -1.52 10.13 5.80
CA PRO A 130 -0.99 10.89 4.65
C PRO A 130 -1.99 11.04 3.50
N GLU A 131 -2.97 10.13 3.40
CA GLU A 131 -4.03 10.17 2.40
C GLU A 131 -5.03 11.31 2.63
N LEU A 132 -5.08 11.84 3.85
CA LEU A 132 -5.93 12.95 4.22
C LEU A 132 -5.15 14.25 4.16
N ARG A 133 -5.88 15.35 3.93
CA ARG A 133 -5.24 16.68 4.00
C ARG A 133 -4.67 16.92 5.39
N ALA A 134 -3.53 17.58 5.46
CA ALA A 134 -2.84 17.90 6.72
C ALA A 134 -3.73 18.68 7.71
N ASP A 135 -4.66 19.52 7.21
CA ASP A 135 -5.61 20.30 8.00
C ASP A 135 -6.91 19.55 8.33
N SER A 136 -7.03 18.27 7.96
CA SER A 136 -8.20 17.45 8.27
C SER A 136 -8.42 17.34 9.78
N ARG A 137 -9.66 17.13 10.18
CA ARG A 137 -9.99 16.95 11.60
C ARG A 137 -9.22 15.76 12.19
N TYR A 138 -9.17 14.65 11.46
CA TYR A 138 -8.42 13.46 11.89
C TYR A 138 -6.96 13.76 12.19
N ASN A 139 -6.23 14.40 11.26
CA ASN A 139 -4.80 14.71 11.44
C ASN A 139 -4.56 15.71 12.58
N LYS A 140 -5.48 16.67 12.81
CA LYS A 140 -5.43 17.57 13.96
C LYS A 140 -5.66 16.85 15.29
N ASP A 141 -6.68 15.99 15.35
CA ASP A 141 -7.01 15.22 16.54
C ASP A 141 -5.87 14.22 16.85
N ASN A 142 -5.32 13.56 15.83
CA ASN A 142 -4.16 12.68 15.98
C ASN A 142 -2.92 13.43 16.51
N ALA A 143 -2.60 14.58 15.93
CA ALA A 143 -1.49 15.40 16.40
C ALA A 143 -1.67 15.85 17.86
N PHE A 144 -2.91 16.17 18.26
CA PHE A 144 -3.22 16.50 19.64
C PHE A 144 -3.04 15.30 20.58
N MET A 145 -3.51 14.11 20.17
CA MET A 145 -3.34 12.86 20.93
C MET A 145 -1.87 12.52 21.14
N VAL A 146 -1.09 12.51 20.05
CA VAL A 146 0.35 12.21 20.09
C VAL A 146 1.13 13.22 20.94
N GLY A 147 0.72 14.49 20.91
CA GLY A 147 1.42 15.54 21.65
C GLY A 147 1.07 15.65 23.14
N ASN A 148 -0.07 15.12 23.57
CA ASN A 148 -0.57 15.31 24.94
C ASN A 148 -0.79 14.01 25.73
N TYR A 149 -0.77 12.85 25.07
CA TYR A 149 -0.97 11.54 25.70
C TYR A 149 0.17 10.60 25.33
N SER A 150 0.41 9.60 26.19
CA SER A 150 1.40 8.54 25.92
C SER A 150 0.81 7.42 25.06
N THR A 151 0.09 7.78 24.02
CA THR A 151 -0.56 6.87 23.06
C THR A 151 -0.64 7.51 21.70
N SER A 152 -0.60 6.70 20.65
CA SER A 152 -0.72 7.14 19.26
C SER A 152 -1.53 6.13 18.44
N SER A 153 -1.89 6.51 17.21
CA SER A 153 -2.41 5.58 16.22
C SER A 153 -1.32 4.71 15.58
N ASP A 154 -0.06 5.11 15.76
CA ASP A 154 1.11 4.46 15.17
C ASP A 154 1.62 3.42 16.15
N VAL A 155 1.28 2.17 15.91
CA VAL A 155 1.50 1.06 16.83
C VAL A 155 2.41 0.02 16.20
N PHE A 156 3.49 -0.30 16.90
CA PHE A 156 4.36 -1.43 16.61
C PHE A 156 4.08 -2.55 17.60
N VAL A 157 3.73 -3.73 17.11
CA VAL A 157 3.38 -4.87 17.96
C VAL A 157 4.44 -5.96 17.85
N VAL A 158 5.03 -6.32 18.98
CA VAL A 158 5.95 -7.46 19.07
C VAL A 158 5.20 -8.64 19.67
N MET A 159 5.06 -9.72 18.92
CA MET A 159 4.41 -10.94 19.38
C MET A 159 5.42 -11.84 20.08
N VAL A 160 5.20 -12.10 21.36
CA VAL A 160 6.02 -13.02 22.14
C VAL A 160 5.35 -14.39 22.16
N GLU A 161 5.98 -15.34 21.49
CA GLU A 161 5.51 -16.72 21.43
C GLU A 161 6.20 -17.59 22.48
N THR A 162 5.43 -18.45 23.11
CA THR A 162 5.90 -19.37 24.17
C THR A 162 5.22 -20.74 24.00
N ALA A 163 5.65 -21.71 24.79
CA ALA A 163 4.85 -22.94 24.95
C ALA A 163 3.49 -22.60 25.61
N PRO A 164 2.44 -23.39 25.36
CA PRO A 164 1.14 -23.22 26.00
C PRO A 164 1.25 -23.04 27.54
N GLU A 165 0.42 -22.13 28.07
CA GLU A 165 0.37 -21.77 29.49
C GLU A 165 1.67 -21.17 30.07
N ARG A 166 2.57 -20.66 29.21
CA ARG A 166 3.88 -20.11 29.61
C ARG A 166 4.05 -18.62 29.40
N CYS A 167 3.11 -17.93 28.80
CA CYS A 167 3.24 -16.49 28.52
C CYS A 167 3.44 -15.65 29.80
N ASN A 168 2.97 -16.13 30.95
CA ASN A 168 3.09 -15.48 32.26
C ASN A 168 4.23 -16.04 33.13
N ALA A 169 5.06 -16.93 32.60
CA ALA A 169 6.22 -17.41 33.33
C ALA A 169 7.16 -16.25 33.66
N TYR A 170 7.69 -16.22 34.91
CA TYR A 170 8.55 -15.12 35.36
C TYR A 170 9.67 -14.80 34.39
N LYS A 171 10.36 -15.82 33.82
CA LYS A 171 11.46 -15.60 32.86
C LYS A 171 11.00 -14.89 31.57
N VAL A 172 9.80 -15.20 31.09
CA VAL A 172 9.22 -14.58 29.90
C VAL A 172 8.85 -13.13 30.21
N MET A 173 8.14 -12.93 31.31
CA MET A 173 7.72 -11.57 31.72
C MET A 173 8.91 -10.68 32.07
N ASP A 174 9.99 -11.21 32.67
CA ASP A 174 11.23 -10.47 32.93
C ASP A 174 11.93 -10.06 31.61
N ALA A 175 11.94 -10.96 30.61
CA ALA A 175 12.48 -10.63 29.30
C ALA A 175 11.65 -9.54 28.59
N MET A 176 10.31 -9.65 28.65
CA MET A 176 9.40 -8.62 28.13
C MET A 176 9.59 -7.28 28.85
N ASP A 177 9.74 -7.28 30.17
CA ASP A 177 9.94 -6.07 30.96
C ASP A 177 11.23 -5.33 30.57
N ARG A 178 12.33 -6.08 30.42
CA ARG A 178 13.61 -5.52 29.95
C ARG A 178 13.52 -4.96 28.54
N PHE A 179 12.84 -5.69 27.65
CA PHE A 179 12.65 -5.24 26.28
C PHE A 179 11.81 -3.96 26.22
N MET A 180 10.70 -3.89 26.97
CA MET A 180 9.88 -2.69 27.06
C MET A 180 10.68 -1.50 27.58
N TRP A 181 11.46 -1.68 28.64
CA TRP A 181 12.33 -0.65 29.18
C TRP A 181 13.34 -0.15 28.13
N TYR A 182 13.92 -1.09 27.35
CA TYR A 182 14.81 -0.72 26.25
C TYR A 182 14.08 0.09 25.18
N MET A 183 12.91 -0.35 24.75
CA MET A 183 12.11 0.33 23.73
C MET A 183 11.68 1.73 24.17
N GLU A 184 11.25 1.91 25.41
CA GLU A 184 10.86 3.22 25.96
C GLU A 184 12.02 4.25 25.96
N ASN A 185 13.26 3.78 25.87
CA ASN A 185 14.44 4.63 25.76
C ASN A 185 14.90 4.82 24.30
N VAL A 186 14.20 4.24 23.31
CA VAL A 186 14.50 4.47 21.89
C VAL A 186 13.83 5.76 21.43
N PRO A 187 14.56 6.67 20.75
CA PRO A 187 13.95 7.85 20.16
C PRO A 187 12.81 7.48 19.21
N GLY A 188 11.67 8.17 19.31
CA GLY A 188 10.50 7.89 18.50
C GLY A 188 9.47 6.96 19.15
N VAL A 189 9.79 6.35 20.29
CA VAL A 189 8.84 5.56 21.10
C VAL A 189 8.24 6.46 22.19
N GLN A 190 6.91 6.43 22.32
CA GLN A 190 6.18 7.15 23.37
C GLN A 190 5.99 6.33 24.62
N SER A 191 5.54 5.09 24.47
CA SER A 191 5.28 4.18 25.55
C SER A 191 5.21 2.74 25.07
N ALA A 192 5.28 1.80 26.00
CA ALA A 192 5.06 0.38 25.73
C ALA A 192 4.07 -0.20 26.75
N THR A 193 3.21 -1.09 26.27
CA THR A 193 2.20 -1.77 27.10
C THR A 193 2.19 -3.26 26.79
N SER A 194 2.12 -4.07 27.84
CA SER A 194 2.04 -5.52 27.71
C SER A 194 1.38 -6.15 28.93
N LEU A 195 1.37 -7.46 28.96
CA LEU A 195 0.97 -8.25 30.13
C LEU A 195 1.76 -7.87 31.39
N VAL A 196 3.02 -7.48 31.24
CA VAL A 196 3.88 -7.02 32.35
C VAL A 196 3.34 -5.74 32.99
N THR A 197 2.92 -4.77 32.17
CA THR A 197 2.34 -3.50 32.64
C THR A 197 1.09 -3.78 33.50
N VAL A 198 0.23 -4.68 33.02
CA VAL A 198 -0.98 -5.08 33.75
C VAL A 198 -0.61 -5.78 35.08
N SER A 199 0.37 -6.68 35.04
CA SER A 199 0.81 -7.37 36.27
C SER A 199 1.35 -6.40 37.31
N LYS A 200 2.19 -5.45 36.94
CA LYS A 200 2.69 -4.39 37.83
C LYS A 200 1.56 -3.53 38.37
N LEU A 201 0.60 -3.15 37.55
CA LEU A 201 -0.56 -2.35 37.94
C LEU A 201 -1.44 -3.09 38.95
N VAL A 202 -1.76 -4.36 38.71
CA VAL A 202 -2.58 -5.18 39.60
C VAL A 202 -1.87 -5.37 40.94
N THR A 203 -0.57 -5.69 40.95
CA THR A 203 0.20 -5.84 42.16
C THR A 203 0.23 -4.56 42.99
N LYS A 204 0.45 -3.41 42.34
CA LYS A 204 0.39 -2.10 42.97
C LYS A 204 -1.01 -1.83 43.57
N SER A 205 -2.06 -2.07 42.79
CA SER A 205 -3.44 -1.81 43.24
C SER A 205 -3.86 -2.68 44.43
N MET A 206 -3.40 -3.92 44.49
CA MET A 206 -3.64 -4.81 45.63
C MET A 206 -2.89 -4.40 46.89
N ASN A 207 -1.94 -3.51 46.81
CA ASN A 207 -1.13 -2.98 47.90
C ASN A 207 -1.36 -1.46 48.07
N GLU A 208 -2.63 -1.05 48.10
CA GLU A 208 -3.08 0.32 48.37
C GLU A 208 -2.47 1.39 47.43
N GLY A 209 -2.03 1.00 46.23
CA GLY A 209 -1.41 1.89 45.27
C GLY A 209 0.05 2.28 45.57
N ASN A 210 0.69 1.64 46.54
CA ASN A 210 2.06 1.94 46.90
C ASN A 210 3.03 1.61 45.76
N LEU A 211 3.85 2.61 45.39
CA LEU A 211 4.78 2.53 44.25
C LEU A 211 5.87 1.46 44.42
N ASN A 212 6.22 1.08 45.64
CA ASN A 212 7.19 0.02 45.89
C ASN A 212 6.72 -1.34 45.33
N TRP A 213 5.43 -1.49 45.12
CA TRP A 213 4.81 -2.71 44.55
C TRP A 213 4.60 -2.58 43.02
N SER A 214 5.05 -1.52 42.42
CA SER A 214 5.04 -1.36 40.95
C SER A 214 6.22 -2.09 40.30
N ALA A 215 6.43 -3.33 40.69
CA ALA A 215 7.51 -4.19 40.22
C ALA A 215 6.96 -5.56 39.80
N LEU A 216 7.68 -6.24 38.90
CA LEU A 216 7.31 -7.60 38.48
C LEU A 216 7.58 -8.56 39.66
N SER A 217 6.54 -9.25 40.12
CA SER A 217 6.67 -10.24 41.20
C SER A 217 7.41 -11.48 40.68
N ARG A 218 8.33 -12.01 41.53
CA ARG A 218 8.98 -13.31 41.27
C ARG A 218 8.09 -14.49 41.65
N ASN A 219 7.00 -14.25 42.38
CA ASN A 219 6.08 -15.30 42.81
C ASN A 219 5.10 -15.62 41.66
N GLN A 220 5.15 -16.85 41.15
CA GLN A 220 4.31 -17.30 40.05
C GLN A 220 2.81 -17.23 40.37
N THR A 221 2.40 -17.44 41.63
CA THR A 221 0.99 -17.33 42.05
C THR A 221 0.48 -15.90 41.89
N VAL A 222 1.31 -14.91 42.23
CA VAL A 222 0.97 -13.49 42.05
C VAL A 222 0.85 -13.17 40.57
N LEU A 223 1.77 -13.67 39.73
CA LEU A 223 1.70 -13.51 38.29
C LEU A 223 0.43 -14.14 37.70
N ASN A 224 0.12 -15.37 38.10
CA ASN A 224 -1.11 -16.05 37.64
C ASN A 224 -2.38 -15.26 38.04
N THR A 225 -2.43 -14.68 39.22
CA THR A 225 -3.56 -13.88 39.66
C THR A 225 -3.66 -12.57 38.91
N SER A 226 -2.52 -11.95 38.59
CA SER A 226 -2.50 -10.67 37.90
C SER A 226 -2.98 -10.77 36.45
N ILE A 227 -2.63 -11.84 35.74
CA ILE A 227 -3.03 -12.01 34.34
C ILE A 227 -4.52 -12.33 34.18
N GLN A 228 -5.19 -12.88 35.19
CA GLN A 228 -6.66 -13.10 35.13
C GLN A 228 -7.44 -11.81 34.96
N ARG A 229 -6.83 -10.65 35.24
CA ARG A 229 -7.41 -9.32 35.05
C ARG A 229 -6.91 -8.63 33.79
N ALA A 230 -6.08 -9.32 33.02
CA ALA A 230 -5.56 -8.75 31.78
C ALA A 230 -6.65 -8.67 30.70
N PRO A 231 -6.69 -7.58 29.92
CA PRO A 231 -7.55 -7.52 28.73
C PRO A 231 -7.23 -8.68 27.78
N GLY A 232 -8.25 -9.25 27.14
CA GLY A 232 -8.09 -10.36 26.19
C GLY A 232 -7.24 -10.03 24.96
N ALA A 233 -6.97 -8.76 24.72
CA ALA A 233 -6.06 -8.32 23.66
C ALA A 233 -4.56 -8.53 23.99
N LEU A 234 -4.21 -8.80 25.26
CA LEU A 234 -2.81 -8.93 25.70
C LEU A 234 -2.36 -10.38 25.88
N LEU A 235 -3.21 -11.35 25.63
CA LEU A 235 -2.89 -12.78 25.64
C LEU A 235 -3.93 -13.55 24.83
N ASN A 236 -3.52 -14.69 24.28
CA ASN A 236 -4.45 -15.63 23.66
C ASN A 236 -5.04 -16.61 24.71
N SER A 237 -6.01 -17.43 24.27
CA SER A 237 -6.80 -18.30 25.15
C SER A 237 -5.97 -19.34 25.91
N ASP A 238 -4.87 -19.80 25.35
CA ASP A 238 -3.98 -20.82 25.89
C ASP A 238 -2.66 -20.25 26.46
N CYS A 239 -2.54 -18.93 26.57
CA CYS A 239 -1.35 -18.24 27.08
C CYS A 239 -0.05 -18.73 26.41
N SER A 240 -0.09 -18.98 25.09
CA SER A 240 1.08 -19.27 24.26
C SER A 240 1.62 -18.04 23.54
N MET A 241 0.84 -16.95 23.50
CA MET A 241 1.21 -15.71 22.84
C MET A 241 0.80 -14.51 23.69
N ALA A 242 1.73 -13.56 23.83
CA ALA A 242 1.49 -12.28 24.50
C ALA A 242 2.06 -11.14 23.66
N PRO A 243 1.23 -10.21 23.14
CA PRO A 243 1.70 -9.05 22.42
C PRO A 243 2.31 -8.00 23.37
N MET A 244 3.35 -7.33 22.89
CA MET A 244 3.84 -6.07 23.44
C MET A 244 3.46 -4.97 22.46
N ILE A 245 2.65 -4.03 22.91
CA ILE A 245 2.14 -2.91 22.11
C ILE A 245 3.02 -1.71 22.38
N ILE A 246 3.71 -1.23 21.35
CA ILE A 246 4.64 -0.11 21.41
C ILE A 246 4.04 1.04 20.63
N TYR A 247 3.77 2.15 21.27
CA TYR A 247 3.24 3.36 20.67
C TYR A 247 4.39 4.23 20.17
N LEU A 248 4.33 4.61 18.90
CA LEU A 248 5.35 5.40 18.22
C LEU A 248 4.90 6.86 18.07
N ASN A 249 5.84 7.78 17.97
CA ASN A 249 5.54 9.19 17.69
C ASN A 249 5.01 9.39 16.27
N ASP A 250 5.51 8.60 15.34
CA ASP A 250 5.11 8.55 13.93
C ASP A 250 5.66 7.27 13.28
N HIS A 251 5.25 7.01 12.04
CA HIS A 251 5.70 5.88 11.23
C HIS A 251 6.42 6.31 9.95
N LYS A 252 7.08 7.47 9.99
CA LYS A 252 7.79 8.00 8.83
C LYS A 252 8.87 7.07 8.34
N ALA A 253 8.93 6.92 7.02
CA ALA A 253 10.05 6.30 6.32
C ALA A 253 11.19 7.32 6.16
N GLU A 254 12.19 7.29 7.02
CA GLU A 254 13.41 8.10 6.92
C GLU A 254 14.64 7.26 6.56
#